data_4ad5a2f7d0ff1d1bb51e1c1d6a4f67ce
#
_entry.id   4ad5a2f7d0ff1d1bb51e1c1d6a4f67ce
#
_cell.length_a   1.000
_cell.length_b   1.000
_cell.length_c   1.000
_cell.angle_alpha   90.00
_cell.angle_beta   90.00
_cell.angle_gamma   90.00
#
_symmetry.space_group_name_H-M   'P 1'
#
loop_
_entity.id
_entity.type
_entity.pdbx_description
1 polymer ?
#
loop_
_entity_poly.entity_id
_entity_poly.type
_entity_poly.pdbx_seq_one_letter_code
_entity_poly.pdbx_strand_id
1 'polypeptide(L)'
;MEIVGIKDTEKTVCTGVEMFRKLLDEGKAGENVGVLLRGTKREDVERGQVLSAPGSITPHTKFEAQVYVLSKEEGGRHTPFFKGYRPQFYVRTTDVTGEVTLPDGVEMVMPGDDVAVTVELISPVAMEDGMKFAIREGGRTVGAGVVSKIIQ
;
A
#
# COMPACT_ATOMS: atom_id res chain seq x y z
N MET A 1 14.36 15.54 1.70
CA MET A 1 13.22 14.59 1.71
C MET A 1 13.18 13.78 0.40
N GLU A 2 12.53 12.67 0.42
CA GLU A 2 12.37 11.81 -0.76
C GLU A 2 10.90 11.56 -1.03
N ILE A 3 10.55 11.48 -2.32
CA ILE A 3 9.22 11.08 -2.78
C ILE A 3 9.34 9.62 -3.21
N VAL A 4 8.69 8.71 -2.49
CA VAL A 4 8.89 7.25 -2.62
C VAL A 4 7.60 6.56 -3.07
N GLY A 5 7.74 5.64 -4.01
CA GLY A 5 6.64 4.78 -4.48
C GLY A 5 6.15 5.15 -5.87
N ILE A 6 5.54 4.20 -6.56
CA ILE A 6 4.92 4.29 -7.90
C ILE A 6 5.95 4.55 -9.00
N LYS A 7 6.74 5.61 -8.86
CA LYS A 7 7.81 6.02 -9.78
C LYS A 7 9.16 5.89 -9.09
N ASP A 8 10.24 6.17 -9.82
CA ASP A 8 11.58 6.22 -9.24
C ASP A 8 11.62 7.24 -8.10
N THR A 9 12.36 6.92 -7.05
CA THR A 9 12.50 7.81 -5.89
C THR A 9 13.16 9.11 -6.30
N GLU A 10 12.54 10.23 -5.94
CA GLU A 10 13.06 11.57 -6.22
C GLU A 10 13.40 12.30 -4.92
N LYS A 11 14.43 13.08 -4.96
CA LYS A 11 14.83 13.93 -3.84
C LYS A 11 14.26 15.33 -3.99
N THR A 12 13.81 15.91 -2.90
CA THR A 12 13.23 17.24 -2.88
C THR A 12 13.45 17.91 -1.52
N VAL A 13 13.07 19.17 -1.43
CA VAL A 13 13.15 19.94 -0.17
C VAL A 13 11.76 20.50 0.11
N CYS A 14 11.28 20.29 1.34
CA CYS A 14 10.04 20.91 1.81
C CYS A 14 10.33 22.38 2.12
N THR A 15 9.68 23.29 1.39
CA THR A 15 9.86 24.74 1.56
C THR A 15 8.73 25.39 2.36
N GLY A 16 7.65 24.66 2.63
CA GLY A 16 6.55 25.17 3.41
C GLY A 16 5.49 24.11 3.66
N VAL A 17 4.74 24.30 4.74
CA VAL A 17 3.62 23.47 5.11
C VAL A 17 2.43 24.38 5.37
N GLU A 18 1.25 24.06 4.82
CA GLU A 18 0.05 24.84 5.04
C GLU A 18 -1.16 23.98 5.36
N MET A 19 -2.10 24.53 6.08
CA MET A 19 -3.38 23.92 6.38
C MET A 19 -4.42 25.02 6.46
N PHE A 20 -5.55 24.86 5.76
CA PHE A 20 -6.60 25.90 5.68
C PHE A 20 -6.06 27.24 5.22
N ARG A 21 -5.15 27.26 4.24
CA ARG A 21 -4.52 28.47 3.67
C ARG A 21 -3.63 29.25 4.65
N LYS A 22 -3.25 28.63 5.76
CA LYS A 22 -2.30 29.22 6.71
C LYS A 22 -0.98 28.49 6.65
N LEU A 23 0.11 29.24 6.62
CA LEU A 23 1.45 28.65 6.70
C LEU A 23 1.70 28.16 8.12
N LEU A 24 2.30 26.98 8.21
CA LEU A 24 2.63 26.34 9.47
C LEU A 24 4.15 26.18 9.57
N ASP A 25 4.66 26.16 10.80
CA ASP A 25 6.06 25.90 11.05
C ASP A 25 6.42 24.43 10.79
N GLU A 26 5.47 23.54 11.04
CA GLU A 26 5.68 22.09 10.84
C GLU A 26 4.34 21.37 10.61
N GLY A 27 4.41 20.20 9.99
CA GLY A 27 3.29 19.25 9.90
C GLY A 27 3.51 18.14 10.93
N LYS A 28 2.44 17.74 11.62
CA LYS A 28 2.48 16.70 12.65
C LYS A 28 1.73 15.45 12.22
N ALA A 29 2.06 14.32 12.84
CA ALA A 29 1.38 13.07 12.59
C ALA A 29 -0.13 13.20 12.79
N GLY A 30 -0.90 12.64 11.85
CA GLY A 30 -2.35 12.69 11.88
C GLY A 30 -2.97 13.92 11.23
N GLU A 31 -2.17 14.90 10.84
CA GLU A 31 -2.65 16.11 10.16
C GLU A 31 -2.74 15.91 8.64
N ASN A 32 -3.71 16.56 8.03
CA ASN A 32 -3.85 16.63 6.58
C ASN A 32 -3.38 18.02 6.15
N VAL A 33 -2.23 18.08 5.50
CA VAL A 33 -1.56 19.34 5.19
C VAL A 33 -1.18 19.45 3.72
N GLY A 34 -1.07 20.69 3.23
CA GLY A 34 -0.45 20.97 1.95
C GLY A 34 1.05 21.16 2.15
N VAL A 35 1.86 20.52 1.33
CA VAL A 35 3.31 20.60 1.41
C VAL A 35 3.86 21.24 0.14
N LEU A 36 4.70 22.26 0.29
CA LEU A 36 5.39 22.91 -0.82
C LEU A 36 6.76 22.28 -1.01
N LEU A 37 7.00 21.78 -2.21
CA LEU A 37 8.23 21.08 -2.56
C LEU A 37 9.03 21.85 -3.61
N ARG A 38 10.33 21.99 -3.38
CA ARG A 38 11.21 22.70 -4.30
C ARG A 38 11.42 21.89 -5.59
N GLY A 39 11.22 22.55 -6.74
CA GLY A 39 11.49 21.96 -8.05
C GLY A 39 10.52 20.85 -8.45
N THR A 40 9.45 20.64 -7.70
CA THR A 40 8.46 19.60 -7.96
C THR A 40 7.14 20.23 -8.39
N LYS A 41 6.64 19.81 -9.53
CA LYS A 41 5.34 20.28 -10.05
C LYS A 41 4.24 19.32 -9.62
N ARG A 42 2.99 19.79 -9.68
CA ARG A 42 1.82 18.98 -9.33
C ARG A 42 1.77 17.68 -10.14
N GLU A 43 2.10 17.71 -11.42
CA GLU A 43 2.08 16.55 -12.30
C GLU A 43 3.23 15.57 -12.06
N ASP A 44 4.24 15.94 -11.27
CA ASP A 44 5.37 15.08 -10.92
C ASP A 44 5.05 14.13 -9.76
N VAL A 45 3.94 14.37 -9.07
CA VAL A 45 3.54 13.62 -7.88
C VAL A 45 2.17 13.00 -8.10
N GLU A 46 2.01 11.76 -7.68
CA GLU A 46 0.72 11.09 -7.81
C GLU A 46 0.31 10.38 -6.52
N ARG A 47 -0.97 10.05 -6.45
CA ARG A 47 -1.55 9.34 -5.31
C ARG A 47 -0.84 8.02 -5.06
N GLY A 48 -0.52 7.74 -3.81
CA GLY A 48 0.17 6.53 -3.40
C GLY A 48 1.65 6.73 -3.10
N GLN A 49 2.21 7.87 -3.52
CA GLN A 49 3.57 8.21 -3.17
C GLN A 49 3.65 8.70 -1.73
N VAL A 50 4.79 8.48 -1.10
CA VAL A 50 5.07 8.87 0.29
C VAL A 50 6.23 9.86 0.32
N LEU A 51 6.03 10.96 1.00
CA LEU A 51 7.09 11.94 1.26
C LEU A 51 7.76 11.56 2.58
N SER A 52 9.06 11.31 2.55
CA SER A 52 9.79 10.78 3.71
C SER A 52 11.14 11.42 3.88
N ALA A 53 11.75 11.25 5.07
CA ALA A 53 13.16 11.56 5.28
C ALA A 53 14.00 10.62 4.40
N PRO A 54 15.15 11.07 3.89
CA PRO A 54 16.00 10.24 3.04
C PRO A 54 16.33 8.89 3.69
N GLY A 55 16.11 7.80 2.95
CA GLY A 55 16.41 6.45 3.42
C GLY A 55 15.50 5.86 4.48
N SER A 56 14.45 6.58 4.91
CA SER A 56 13.58 6.11 5.99
C SER A 56 12.55 5.07 5.53
N ILE A 57 12.18 5.09 4.25
CA ILE A 57 11.28 4.10 3.65
C ILE A 57 11.70 3.85 2.21
N THR A 58 11.51 2.64 1.73
CA THR A 58 11.88 2.26 0.36
C THR A 58 10.70 1.65 -0.38
N PRO A 59 10.66 1.75 -1.72
CA PRO A 59 9.61 1.14 -2.51
C PRO A 59 9.87 -0.35 -2.72
N HIS A 60 8.79 -1.15 -2.72
CA HIS A 60 8.88 -2.60 -2.88
C HIS A 60 7.73 -3.11 -3.72
N THR A 61 7.94 -4.24 -4.40
CA THR A 61 6.92 -4.89 -5.22
C THR A 61 6.53 -6.26 -4.70
N LYS A 62 7.41 -6.92 -3.95
CA LYS A 62 7.17 -8.31 -3.52
C LYS A 62 7.34 -8.46 -2.02
N PHE A 63 6.36 -9.10 -1.40
CA PHE A 63 6.37 -9.31 0.05
C PHE A 63 5.57 -10.54 0.46
N GLU A 64 5.87 -11.05 1.64
CA GLU A 64 5.05 -12.06 2.31
C GLU A 64 4.10 -11.37 3.27
N ALA A 65 2.89 -11.87 3.38
CA ALA A 65 1.86 -11.30 4.24
C ALA A 65 1.01 -12.36 4.90
N GLN A 66 0.50 -12.04 6.08
CA GLN A 66 -0.55 -12.81 6.74
C GLN A 66 -1.87 -12.14 6.38
N VAL A 67 -2.77 -12.88 5.75
CA VAL A 67 -4.02 -12.35 5.19
C VAL A 67 -5.22 -13.05 5.81
N TYR A 68 -6.19 -12.26 6.25
CA TYR A 68 -7.51 -12.72 6.63
C TYR A 68 -8.50 -12.42 5.50
N VAL A 69 -9.18 -13.45 5.02
CA VAL A 69 -10.19 -13.32 3.96
C VAL A 69 -11.55 -13.18 4.61
N LEU A 70 -12.25 -12.07 4.36
CA LEU A 70 -13.57 -11.83 4.95
C LEU A 70 -14.54 -12.91 4.55
N SER A 71 -15.36 -13.35 5.50
CA SER A 71 -16.44 -14.31 5.25
C SER A 71 -17.56 -13.65 4.46
N LYS A 72 -18.47 -14.45 3.92
CA LYS A 72 -19.66 -13.96 3.23
C LYS A 72 -20.49 -13.04 4.12
N GLU A 73 -20.65 -13.39 5.39
CA GLU A 73 -21.41 -12.63 6.38
C GLU A 73 -20.75 -11.26 6.68
N GLU A 74 -19.45 -11.17 6.53
CA GLU A 74 -18.68 -9.94 6.71
C GLU A 74 -18.65 -9.07 5.45
N GLY A 75 -19.33 -9.48 4.39
CA GLY A 75 -19.35 -8.76 3.12
C GLY A 75 -18.25 -9.15 2.16
N GLY A 76 -17.52 -10.23 2.43
CA GLY A 76 -16.45 -10.73 1.59
C GLY A 76 -16.91 -11.56 0.40
N ARG A 77 -16.00 -12.35 -0.14
CA ARG A 77 -16.27 -13.21 -1.28
C ARG A 77 -17.26 -14.33 -0.89
N HIS A 78 -18.01 -14.79 -1.88
CA HIS A 78 -18.90 -15.94 -1.73
C HIS A 78 -18.23 -17.25 -2.15
N THR A 79 -17.10 -17.17 -2.85
CA THR A 79 -16.37 -18.30 -3.39
C THR A 79 -14.91 -18.22 -3.00
N PRO A 80 -14.19 -19.37 -2.96
CA PRO A 80 -12.76 -19.35 -2.69
C PRO A 80 -11.99 -18.73 -3.85
N PHE A 81 -10.75 -18.33 -3.59
CA PHE A 81 -9.82 -17.94 -4.64
C PHE A 81 -8.65 -18.93 -4.72
N PHE A 82 -8.01 -18.95 -5.88
CA PHE A 82 -6.96 -19.89 -6.22
C PHE A 82 -5.64 -19.17 -6.52
N LYS A 83 -4.59 -19.95 -6.73
CA LYS A 83 -3.30 -19.43 -7.18
C LYS A 83 -3.50 -18.55 -8.43
N GLY A 84 -2.79 -17.44 -8.48
CA GLY A 84 -2.91 -16.49 -9.59
C GLY A 84 -4.01 -15.45 -9.43
N TYR A 85 -4.68 -15.44 -8.28
CA TYR A 85 -5.66 -14.42 -7.94
C TYR A 85 -5.02 -13.02 -7.99
N ARG A 86 -5.64 -12.09 -8.72
CA ARG A 86 -5.09 -10.75 -8.95
C ARG A 86 -6.06 -9.64 -8.50
N PRO A 87 -6.26 -9.47 -7.21
CA PRO A 87 -7.10 -8.39 -6.69
C PRO A 87 -6.33 -7.07 -6.63
N GLN A 88 -6.99 -6.03 -6.15
CA GLN A 88 -6.35 -4.77 -5.81
C GLN A 88 -5.96 -4.76 -4.34
N PHE A 89 -4.76 -4.27 -4.07
CA PHE A 89 -4.24 -4.09 -2.72
C PHE A 89 -4.30 -2.61 -2.40
N TYR A 90 -5.12 -2.27 -1.43
CA TYR A 90 -5.22 -0.89 -0.96
C TYR A 90 -4.13 -0.65 0.07
N VAL A 91 -3.09 0.03 -0.37
CA VAL A 91 -1.90 0.31 0.44
C VAL A 91 -1.77 1.81 0.61
N ARG A 92 -1.77 2.28 1.86
CA ARG A 92 -1.74 3.71 2.18
C ARG A 92 -2.88 4.46 1.48
N THR A 93 -2.59 5.22 0.43
CA THR A 93 -3.59 6.08 -0.23
C THR A 93 -4.02 5.60 -1.61
N THR A 94 -3.52 4.46 -2.07
CA THR A 94 -3.80 4.01 -3.44
C THR A 94 -4.07 2.51 -3.55
N ASP A 95 -4.76 2.13 -4.61
CA ASP A 95 -4.95 0.73 -5.00
C ASP A 95 -3.86 0.33 -5.99
N VAL A 96 -3.28 -0.84 -5.79
CA VAL A 96 -2.31 -1.41 -6.72
C VAL A 96 -2.70 -2.86 -6.99
N THR A 97 -2.77 -3.25 -8.25
CA THR A 97 -3.04 -4.63 -8.62
C THR A 97 -1.83 -5.51 -8.25
N GLY A 98 -2.09 -6.66 -7.67
CA GLY A 98 -1.04 -7.60 -7.31
C GLY A 98 -1.48 -9.04 -7.50
N GLU A 99 -0.52 -9.92 -7.72
CA GLU A 99 -0.76 -11.35 -7.86
C GLU A 99 -0.45 -12.08 -6.56
N VAL A 100 -1.36 -12.96 -6.16
CA VAL A 100 -1.22 -13.76 -4.93
C VAL A 100 -0.64 -15.13 -5.26
N THR A 101 0.44 -15.50 -4.58
CA THR A 101 1.02 -16.83 -4.62
C THR A 101 0.73 -17.51 -3.29
N LEU A 102 0.07 -18.67 -3.35
CA LEU A 102 -0.25 -19.45 -2.16
C LEU A 102 0.94 -20.31 -1.74
N PRO A 103 1.04 -20.64 -0.44
CA PRO A 103 2.12 -21.53 0.02
C PRO A 103 1.98 -22.95 -0.54
N ASP A 104 3.07 -23.70 -0.52
CA ASP A 104 3.08 -25.08 -0.99
C ASP A 104 2.03 -25.92 -0.24
N GLY A 105 1.29 -26.74 -1.00
CA GLY A 105 0.23 -27.57 -0.44
C GLY A 105 -1.11 -26.87 -0.25
N VAL A 106 -1.19 -25.56 -0.52
CA VAL A 106 -2.46 -24.81 -0.47
C VAL A 106 -2.90 -24.54 -1.91
N GLU A 107 -4.04 -25.09 -2.30
CA GLU A 107 -4.59 -24.91 -3.64
C GLU A 107 -5.60 -23.80 -3.74
N MET A 108 -6.31 -23.52 -2.63
CA MET A 108 -7.33 -22.47 -2.57
C MET A 108 -7.45 -21.92 -1.17
N VAL A 109 -8.05 -20.72 -1.09
CA VAL A 109 -8.34 -20.04 0.17
C VAL A 109 -9.84 -19.75 0.23
N MET A 110 -10.47 -20.20 1.29
CA MET A 110 -11.92 -20.04 1.50
C MET A 110 -12.22 -18.71 2.20
N PRO A 111 -13.39 -18.12 1.95
CA PRO A 111 -13.85 -16.99 2.77
C PRO A 111 -13.86 -17.37 4.26
N GLY A 112 -13.30 -16.50 5.09
CA GLY A 112 -13.13 -16.75 6.52
C GLY A 112 -11.79 -17.34 6.92
N ASP A 113 -10.96 -17.72 5.96
CA ASP A 113 -9.63 -18.28 6.23
C ASP A 113 -8.60 -17.20 6.55
N ASP A 114 -7.60 -17.60 7.34
CA ASP A 114 -6.42 -16.82 7.64
C ASP A 114 -5.22 -17.58 7.04
N VAL A 115 -4.46 -16.94 6.17
CA VAL A 115 -3.42 -17.63 5.39
C VAL A 115 -2.19 -16.75 5.15
N ALA A 116 -1.01 -17.38 5.12
CA ALA A 116 0.21 -16.71 4.71
C ALA A 116 0.33 -16.78 3.19
N VAL A 117 0.57 -15.65 2.54
CA VAL A 117 0.69 -15.57 1.08
C VAL A 117 1.90 -14.74 0.68
N THR A 118 2.34 -14.91 -0.57
CA THR A 118 3.31 -14.04 -1.21
C THR A 118 2.57 -13.17 -2.22
N VAL A 119 2.84 -11.88 -2.20
CA VAL A 119 2.18 -10.91 -3.08
C VAL A 119 3.23 -10.20 -3.94
N GLU A 120 2.95 -10.09 -5.23
CA GLU A 120 3.77 -9.30 -6.14
C GLU A 120 2.91 -8.23 -6.80
N LEU A 121 3.23 -6.97 -6.51
CA LEU A 121 2.51 -5.81 -7.03
C LEU A 121 3.02 -5.42 -8.41
N ILE A 122 2.14 -4.86 -9.25
CA ILE A 122 2.53 -4.38 -10.58
C ILE A 122 3.31 -3.07 -10.56
N SER A 123 3.27 -2.34 -9.44
CA SER A 123 3.99 -1.09 -9.25
C SER A 123 4.64 -1.06 -7.87
N PRO A 124 5.82 -0.44 -7.73
CA PRO A 124 6.45 -0.35 -6.42
C PRO A 124 5.67 0.60 -5.51
N VAL A 125 5.58 0.25 -4.25
CA VAL A 125 4.89 1.02 -3.22
C VAL A 125 5.80 1.16 -2.01
N ALA A 126 5.82 2.34 -1.41
CA ALA A 126 6.55 2.56 -0.17
C ALA A 126 5.94 1.68 0.93
N MET A 127 6.72 0.77 1.50
CA MET A 127 6.23 -0.14 2.53
C MET A 127 7.33 -0.57 3.49
N GLU A 128 6.89 -1.07 4.63
CA GLU A 128 7.76 -1.59 5.68
C GLU A 128 7.10 -2.81 6.34
N ASP A 129 7.89 -3.60 7.07
CA ASP A 129 7.38 -4.74 7.81
C ASP A 129 6.33 -4.29 8.83
N GLY A 130 5.27 -5.07 8.97
CA GLY A 130 4.18 -4.75 9.90
C GLY A 130 3.13 -3.81 9.35
N MET A 131 3.28 -3.32 8.12
CA MET A 131 2.30 -2.44 7.50
C MET A 131 1.01 -3.19 7.18
N LYS A 132 -0.12 -2.57 7.47
CA LYS A 132 -1.45 -3.12 7.18
C LYS A 132 -1.94 -2.68 5.80
N PHE A 133 -2.72 -3.54 5.16
CA PHE A 133 -3.35 -3.25 3.88
C PHE A 133 -4.70 -3.93 3.77
N ALA A 134 -5.52 -3.48 2.82
CA ALA A 134 -6.79 -4.11 2.49
C ALA A 134 -6.72 -4.75 1.11
N ILE A 135 -7.51 -5.80 0.90
CA ILE A 135 -7.66 -6.46 -0.40
C ILE A 135 -9.06 -6.13 -0.91
N ARG A 136 -9.14 -5.66 -2.15
CA ARG A 136 -10.39 -5.20 -2.77
C ARG A 136 -10.65 -5.87 -4.11
N GLU A 137 -11.92 -6.12 -4.37
CA GLU A 137 -12.44 -6.55 -5.66
C GLU A 137 -13.60 -5.65 -6.05
N GLY A 138 -13.49 -4.96 -7.20
CA GLY A 138 -14.56 -4.10 -7.68
C GLY A 138 -14.98 -3.02 -6.70
N GLY A 139 -14.03 -2.45 -5.95
CA GLY A 139 -14.31 -1.41 -4.96
C GLY A 139 -14.83 -1.91 -3.62
N ARG A 140 -14.93 -3.23 -3.43
CA ARG A 140 -15.40 -3.84 -2.19
C ARG A 140 -14.25 -4.55 -1.47
N THR A 141 -14.12 -4.32 -0.18
CA THR A 141 -13.10 -4.98 0.64
C THR A 141 -13.46 -6.44 0.85
N VAL A 142 -12.54 -7.33 0.46
CA VAL A 142 -12.73 -8.78 0.59
C VAL A 142 -11.72 -9.43 1.54
N GLY A 143 -10.74 -8.66 2.00
CA GLY A 143 -9.74 -9.17 2.93
C GLY A 143 -8.88 -8.07 3.50
N ALA A 144 -8.06 -8.43 4.47
CA ALA A 144 -7.11 -7.53 5.09
C ALA A 144 -5.85 -8.32 5.45
N GLY A 145 -4.71 -7.64 5.46
CA GLY A 145 -3.46 -8.30 5.76
C GLY A 145 -2.43 -7.40 6.41
N VAL A 146 -1.36 -8.04 6.83
CA VAL A 146 -0.20 -7.38 7.44
C VAL A 146 1.04 -7.89 6.72
N VAL A 147 1.92 -6.98 6.32
CA VAL A 147 3.22 -7.33 5.70
C VAL A 147 4.08 -8.00 6.76
N SER A 148 4.41 -9.27 6.56
CA SER A 148 5.25 -10.02 7.49
C SER A 148 6.73 -9.97 7.11
N LYS A 149 7.04 -9.91 5.81
CA LYS A 149 8.41 -9.85 5.32
C LYS A 149 8.45 -9.24 3.91
N ILE A 150 9.34 -8.28 3.70
CA ILE A 150 9.59 -7.71 2.38
C ILE A 150 10.64 -8.55 1.66
N ILE A 151 10.39 -8.88 0.38
CA ILE A 151 11.29 -9.69 -0.44
C ILE A 151 12.03 -8.83 -1.46
N GLN A 152 11.32 -7.94 -2.16
CA GLN A 152 11.90 -7.07 -3.19
C GLN A 152 11.36 -5.66 -3.13
#